data_4dda131f4b3a020cf4b0943cf1279d46
#
_entry.id   4dda131f4b3a020cf4b0943cf1279d46
#
_cell.length_a   1.000
_cell.length_b   1.000
_cell.length_c   1.000
_cell.angle_alpha   90.00
_cell.angle_beta   90.00
_cell.angle_gamma   90.00
#
_symmetry.space_group_name_H-M   'P 1'
#
loop_
_entity.id
_entity.type
_entity.pdbx_description
1 polymer ?
#
loop_
_entity_poly.entity_id
_entity_poly.type
_entity_poly.pdbx_seq_one_letter_code
_entity_poly.pdbx_strand_id
1 'polypeptide(L)'
;AARWRIATDPRRTADEYAVWLLQLMRIAGYSRDDVDTIIVSTVVPRALHNIQVLSHNYFGQPALVAGQAPVNWGFTADVDEPRSLGADRAVNIIAAHDAHPGDLIIVDFGTATTFDAVDFTGAYKGGIIAPGINLSLDALVNATAKLPRIAVEPPKNISSGGNSRSVLGRNTEDQMHIGVFWGYVALLEGLVERMKVEIGRPAKVIATGGLAVLFDGHTPVFDVVEADLTLKGMAILAERATAASPPAA
;
A
#
# COMPACT_ATOMS: atom_id res chain seq x y z
N ALA A 1 8.68 -0.91 -17.91
CA ALA A 1 9.22 -1.27 -16.58
C ALA A 1 8.66 -2.63 -16.16
N ALA A 2 9.45 -3.43 -15.43
CA ALA A 2 9.01 -4.70 -14.89
C ALA A 2 8.67 -4.56 -13.41
N ARG A 3 7.74 -5.40 -12.92
CA ARG A 3 7.32 -5.44 -11.53
C ARG A 3 7.23 -6.89 -11.06
N TRP A 4 7.74 -7.14 -9.86
CA TRP A 4 7.68 -8.45 -9.24
C TRP A 4 7.23 -8.34 -7.79
N ARG A 5 6.70 -9.43 -7.26
CA ARG A 5 6.27 -9.54 -5.87
C ARG A 5 6.86 -10.80 -5.24
N ILE A 6 7.56 -10.61 -4.13
CA ILE A 6 8.07 -11.70 -3.28
C ILE A 6 7.69 -11.43 -1.83
N ALA A 7 7.58 -12.49 -1.03
CA ALA A 7 7.31 -12.34 0.40
C ALA A 7 8.52 -11.72 1.12
N THR A 8 8.27 -10.76 2.00
CA THR A 8 9.29 -10.24 2.91
C THR A 8 9.49 -11.24 4.04
N ASP A 9 10.66 -11.87 4.09
CA ASP A 9 11.08 -12.72 5.22
C ASP A 9 12.32 -12.10 5.87
N PRO A 10 12.23 -11.66 7.14
CA PRO A 10 13.37 -11.06 7.84
C PRO A 10 14.56 -12.02 8.07
N ARG A 11 14.35 -13.32 7.85
CA ARG A 11 15.43 -14.33 7.95
C ARG A 11 16.19 -14.51 6.64
N ARG A 12 15.63 -14.05 5.52
CA ARG A 12 16.24 -14.20 4.19
C ARG A 12 17.51 -13.37 4.09
N THR A 13 18.57 -13.98 3.61
CA THR A 13 19.87 -13.34 3.40
C THR A 13 19.88 -12.45 2.15
N ALA A 14 20.90 -11.59 2.04
CA ALA A 14 21.14 -10.78 0.85
C ALA A 14 21.29 -11.65 -0.41
N ASP A 15 21.97 -12.79 -0.29
CA ASP A 15 22.24 -13.72 -1.40
C ASP A 15 20.95 -14.38 -1.90
N GLU A 16 20.05 -14.77 -1.00
CA GLU A 16 18.74 -15.32 -1.36
C GLU A 16 17.87 -14.27 -2.10
N TYR A 17 17.85 -13.03 -1.64
CA TYR A 17 17.18 -11.94 -2.35
C TYR A 17 17.82 -11.69 -3.72
N ALA A 18 19.16 -11.73 -3.83
CA ALA A 18 19.88 -11.53 -5.07
C ALA A 18 19.53 -12.60 -6.11
N VAL A 19 19.54 -13.88 -5.73
CA VAL A 19 19.16 -14.98 -6.64
C VAL A 19 17.77 -14.76 -7.24
N TRP A 20 16.78 -14.39 -6.42
CA TRP A 20 15.44 -14.13 -6.91
C TRP A 20 15.38 -12.92 -7.82
N LEU A 21 15.96 -11.80 -7.39
CA LEU A 21 15.89 -10.54 -8.13
C LEU A 21 16.60 -10.65 -9.47
N LEU A 22 17.85 -11.12 -9.49
CA LEU A 22 18.64 -11.26 -10.72
C LEU A 22 18.01 -12.24 -11.72
N GLN A 23 17.42 -13.34 -11.21
CA GLN A 23 16.72 -14.28 -12.09
C GLN A 23 15.44 -13.66 -12.69
N LEU A 24 14.65 -12.93 -11.91
CA LEU A 24 13.46 -12.25 -12.40
C LEU A 24 13.82 -11.14 -13.39
N MET A 25 14.88 -10.37 -13.14
CA MET A 25 15.42 -9.39 -14.07
C MET A 25 15.82 -10.05 -15.40
N ARG A 26 16.58 -11.14 -15.33
CA ARG A 26 17.02 -11.89 -16.52
C ARG A 26 15.84 -12.41 -17.34
N ILE A 27 14.80 -12.97 -16.70
CA ILE A 27 13.58 -13.44 -17.37
C ILE A 27 12.87 -12.30 -18.10
N ALA A 28 12.91 -11.08 -17.53
CA ALA A 28 12.33 -9.90 -18.13
C ALA A 28 13.25 -9.17 -19.14
N GLY A 29 14.44 -9.72 -19.42
CA GLY A 29 15.40 -9.15 -20.36
C GLY A 29 16.25 -8.01 -19.80
N TYR A 30 16.34 -7.87 -18.49
CA TYR A 30 17.18 -6.88 -17.81
C TYR A 30 18.44 -7.52 -17.20
N SER A 31 19.51 -6.75 -17.17
CA SER A 31 20.76 -7.05 -16.46
C SER A 31 20.93 -6.11 -15.26
N ARG A 32 21.90 -6.39 -14.42
CA ARG A 32 22.29 -5.50 -13.33
C ARG A 32 22.83 -4.14 -13.81
N ASP A 33 23.40 -4.11 -15.01
CA ASP A 33 23.99 -2.91 -15.59
C ASP A 33 22.93 -1.93 -16.12
N ASP A 34 21.66 -2.37 -16.19
CA ASP A 34 20.49 -1.53 -16.49
C ASP A 34 19.92 -0.81 -15.24
N VAL A 35 20.57 -0.96 -14.06
CA VAL A 35 20.11 -0.38 -12.81
C VAL A 35 21.02 0.77 -12.38
N ASP A 36 20.55 1.99 -12.58
CA ASP A 36 21.28 3.21 -12.22
C ASP A 36 21.12 3.59 -10.74
N THR A 37 19.98 3.28 -10.14
CA THR A 37 19.67 3.67 -8.76
C THR A 37 18.84 2.61 -8.08
N ILE A 38 19.11 2.37 -6.80
CA ILE A 38 18.33 1.49 -5.93
C ILE A 38 17.79 2.31 -4.77
N ILE A 39 16.48 2.26 -4.57
CA ILE A 39 15.81 2.89 -3.42
C ILE A 39 14.99 1.84 -2.67
N VAL A 40 15.02 1.92 -1.34
CA VAL A 40 14.36 0.98 -0.43
C VAL A 40 13.42 1.74 0.50
N SER A 41 12.20 1.23 0.62
CA SER A 41 11.26 1.60 1.69
C SER A 41 10.92 0.36 2.49
N THR A 42 11.17 0.37 3.79
CA THR A 42 10.83 -0.73 4.69
C THR A 42 10.79 -0.26 6.14
N VAL A 43 9.91 -0.87 6.91
CA VAL A 43 9.81 -0.71 8.37
C VAL A 43 10.43 -1.89 9.12
N VAL A 44 11.06 -2.82 8.39
CA VAL A 44 11.70 -4.03 8.96
C VAL A 44 13.23 -3.87 8.95
N PRO A 45 13.88 -3.54 10.10
CA PRO A 45 15.32 -3.20 10.12
C PRO A 45 16.23 -4.30 9.56
N ARG A 46 15.91 -5.57 9.83
CA ARG A 46 16.71 -6.69 9.35
C ARG A 46 16.61 -6.88 7.83
N ALA A 47 15.43 -6.67 7.26
CA ALA A 47 15.25 -6.70 5.81
C ALA A 47 15.99 -5.54 5.14
N LEU A 48 15.99 -4.35 5.75
CA LEU A 48 16.76 -3.20 5.26
C LEU A 48 18.24 -3.54 5.15
N HIS A 49 18.83 -4.07 6.21
CA HIS A 49 20.26 -4.45 6.21
C HIS A 49 20.57 -5.41 5.06
N ASN A 50 19.77 -6.47 4.90
CA ASN A 50 20.02 -7.47 3.87
C ASN A 50 19.87 -6.89 2.44
N ILE A 51 18.94 -5.94 2.23
CA ILE A 51 18.79 -5.27 0.93
C ILE A 51 19.95 -4.29 0.67
N GLN A 52 20.46 -3.60 1.70
CA GLN A 52 21.65 -2.75 1.57
C GLN A 52 22.88 -3.58 1.20
N VAL A 53 23.07 -4.73 1.84
CA VAL A 53 24.15 -5.68 1.50
C VAL A 53 23.99 -6.21 0.06
N LEU A 54 22.77 -6.56 -0.33
CA LEU A 54 22.45 -6.96 -1.71
C LEU A 54 22.84 -5.87 -2.72
N SER A 55 22.42 -4.63 -2.47
CA SER A 55 22.72 -3.47 -3.33
C SER A 55 24.22 -3.29 -3.52
N HIS A 56 24.97 -3.32 -2.42
CA HIS A 56 26.42 -3.17 -2.47
C HIS A 56 27.13 -4.33 -3.19
N ASN A 57 26.81 -5.58 -2.82
CA ASN A 57 27.54 -6.75 -3.30
C ASN A 57 27.23 -7.13 -4.75
N TYR A 58 25.99 -6.93 -5.19
CA TYR A 58 25.51 -7.40 -6.49
C TYR A 58 25.34 -6.30 -7.53
N PHE A 59 25.12 -5.06 -7.09
CA PHE A 59 24.96 -3.92 -7.98
C PHE A 59 26.09 -2.88 -7.86
N GLY A 60 27.01 -3.05 -6.90
CA GLY A 60 28.18 -2.16 -6.73
C GLY A 60 27.85 -0.76 -6.25
N GLN A 61 26.63 -0.53 -5.73
CA GLN A 61 26.19 0.80 -5.30
C GLN A 61 25.38 0.73 -4.00
N PRO A 62 25.37 1.80 -3.18
CA PRO A 62 24.55 1.86 -1.99
C PRO A 62 23.08 2.02 -2.36
N ALA A 63 22.18 1.38 -1.60
CA ALA A 63 20.77 1.66 -1.70
C ALA A 63 20.42 2.97 -1.00
N LEU A 64 19.66 3.83 -1.66
CA LEU A 64 18.97 4.94 -1.04
C LEU A 64 17.88 4.40 -0.10
N VAL A 65 17.70 5.03 1.05
CA VAL A 65 16.66 4.62 2.01
C VAL A 65 15.63 5.73 2.13
N ALA A 66 14.41 5.44 1.77
CA ALA A 66 13.31 6.39 1.83
C ALA A 66 13.13 6.95 3.26
N GLY A 67 13.07 8.27 3.40
CA GLY A 67 12.97 8.96 4.70
C GLY A 67 14.26 9.06 5.50
N GLN A 68 15.39 8.62 4.96
CA GLN A 68 16.72 8.85 5.53
C GLN A 68 17.55 9.74 4.60
N ALA A 69 18.39 10.59 5.19
CA ALA A 69 19.27 11.45 4.39
C ALA A 69 20.11 10.62 3.39
N PRO A 70 20.26 11.06 2.13
CA PRO A 70 19.79 12.32 1.58
C PRO A 70 18.32 12.33 1.12
N VAL A 71 17.57 11.23 1.24
CA VAL A 71 16.21 11.05 0.72
C VAL A 71 15.18 11.51 1.74
N ASN A 72 14.87 12.79 1.74
CA ASN A 72 13.82 13.36 2.58
C ASN A 72 12.45 13.27 1.88
N TRP A 73 11.37 13.24 2.67
CA TRP A 73 10.01 13.14 2.13
C TRP A 73 9.61 14.31 1.23
N GLY A 74 10.09 15.52 1.54
CA GLY A 74 9.81 16.74 0.77
C GLY A 74 8.40 17.29 0.97
N PHE A 75 7.69 16.85 2.01
CA PHE A 75 6.41 17.40 2.45
C PHE A 75 6.41 17.60 3.97
N THR A 76 5.46 18.39 4.46
CA THR A 76 5.25 18.63 5.90
C THR A 76 4.29 17.60 6.46
N ALA A 77 4.64 17.00 7.60
CA ALA A 77 3.69 16.19 8.38
C ALA A 77 3.19 17.05 9.55
N ASP A 78 1.97 17.56 9.42
CA ASP A 78 1.30 18.42 10.40
C ASP A 78 0.47 17.55 11.36
N VAL A 79 1.19 16.84 12.21
CA VAL A 79 0.68 15.90 13.22
C VAL A 79 1.55 15.98 14.47
N ASP A 80 1.05 15.47 15.60
CA ASP A 80 1.75 15.55 16.90
C ASP A 80 3.13 14.85 16.86
N GLU A 81 3.23 13.73 16.16
CA GLU A 81 4.45 12.93 16.05
C GLU A 81 4.84 12.68 14.57
N PRO A 82 5.43 13.66 13.87
CA PRO A 82 5.77 13.53 12.44
C PRO A 82 6.67 12.32 12.11
N ARG A 83 7.53 11.92 13.06
CA ARG A 83 8.47 10.81 12.87
C ARG A 83 7.81 9.42 12.97
N SER A 84 6.58 9.35 13.45
CA SER A 84 5.81 8.10 13.56
C SER A 84 5.15 7.69 12.23
N LEU A 85 5.16 8.57 11.21
CA LEU A 85 4.61 8.25 9.90
C LEU A 85 5.42 7.14 9.22
N GLY A 86 4.73 6.03 8.91
CA GLY A 86 5.33 4.91 8.20
C GLY A 86 5.82 5.29 6.79
N ALA A 87 6.93 4.69 6.39
CA ALA A 87 7.55 5.00 5.10
C ALA A 87 6.66 4.62 3.91
N ASP A 88 5.87 3.57 4.00
CA ASP A 88 4.86 3.14 3.03
C ASP A 88 3.79 4.22 2.80
N ARG A 89 3.28 4.80 3.90
CA ARG A 89 2.31 5.89 3.85
C ARG A 89 2.92 7.16 3.26
N ALA A 90 4.15 7.51 3.67
CA ALA A 90 4.85 8.69 3.17
C ALA A 90 5.09 8.63 1.64
N VAL A 91 5.50 7.49 1.09
CA VAL A 91 5.69 7.35 -0.37
C VAL A 91 4.36 7.40 -1.12
N ASN A 92 3.27 6.86 -0.55
CA ASN A 92 1.93 6.97 -1.13
C ASN A 92 1.46 8.43 -1.20
N ILE A 93 1.71 9.23 -0.14
CA ILE A 93 1.40 10.67 -0.09
C ILE A 93 2.11 11.40 -1.24
N ILE A 94 3.41 11.15 -1.41
CA ILE A 94 4.21 11.79 -2.46
C ILE A 94 3.64 11.50 -3.85
N ALA A 95 3.37 10.22 -4.16
CA ALA A 95 2.83 9.84 -5.46
C ALA A 95 1.42 10.38 -5.69
N ALA A 96 0.58 10.32 -4.67
CA ALA A 96 -0.80 10.77 -4.77
C ALA A 96 -0.87 12.28 -5.03
N HIS A 97 -0.12 13.08 -4.28
CA HIS A 97 -0.13 14.53 -4.44
C HIS A 97 0.55 15.00 -5.73
N ASP A 98 1.57 14.28 -6.20
CA ASP A 98 2.22 14.56 -7.49
C ASP A 98 1.25 14.34 -8.67
N ALA A 99 0.47 13.26 -8.62
CA ALA A 99 -0.48 12.90 -9.67
C ALA A 99 -1.83 13.64 -9.58
N HIS A 100 -2.25 14.00 -8.37
CA HIS A 100 -3.58 14.56 -8.08
C HIS A 100 -3.46 15.75 -7.14
N PRO A 101 -3.21 16.97 -7.66
CA PRO A 101 -3.18 18.18 -6.81
C PRO A 101 -4.54 18.43 -6.14
N GLY A 102 -4.51 18.93 -4.90
CA GLY A 102 -5.70 19.23 -4.12
C GLY A 102 -5.76 18.46 -2.80
N ASP A 103 -6.88 18.54 -2.10
CA ASP A 103 -7.09 17.75 -0.89
C ASP A 103 -7.34 16.28 -1.25
N LEU A 104 -6.69 15.36 -0.56
CA LEU A 104 -6.72 13.93 -0.86
C LEU A 104 -7.04 13.09 0.38
N ILE A 105 -7.68 11.97 0.15
CA ILE A 105 -7.77 10.85 1.09
C ILE A 105 -7.17 9.64 0.38
N ILE A 106 -6.10 9.07 0.91
CA ILE A 106 -5.43 7.90 0.36
C ILE A 106 -5.84 6.70 1.20
N VAL A 107 -6.40 5.66 0.57
CA VAL A 107 -6.78 4.42 1.23
C VAL A 107 -5.87 3.30 0.75
N ASP A 108 -5.02 2.79 1.62
CA ASP A 108 -4.08 1.70 1.29
C ASP A 108 -4.50 0.38 1.94
N PHE A 109 -4.70 -0.63 1.10
CA PHE A 109 -5.10 -1.99 1.47
C PHE A 109 -3.89 -2.89 1.67
N GLY A 110 -3.26 -2.77 2.83
CA GLY A 110 -2.16 -3.62 3.28
C GLY A 110 -2.56 -4.64 4.35
N THR A 111 -1.62 -4.98 5.23
CA THR A 111 -1.88 -5.78 6.45
C THR A 111 -2.85 -5.03 7.38
N ALA A 112 -2.66 -3.74 7.55
CA ALA A 112 -3.67 -2.81 8.00
C ALA A 112 -4.26 -2.10 6.79
N THR A 113 -5.47 -1.54 6.90
CA THR A 113 -5.96 -0.55 5.95
C THR A 113 -5.77 0.83 6.55
N THR A 114 -4.98 1.65 5.87
CA THR A 114 -4.72 3.02 6.31
C THR A 114 -5.51 4.02 5.47
N PHE A 115 -5.89 5.12 6.11
CA PHE A 115 -6.54 6.26 5.46
C PHE A 115 -5.71 7.48 5.80
N ASP A 116 -5.19 8.17 4.80
CA ASP A 116 -4.28 9.29 4.95
C ASP A 116 -4.89 10.57 4.36
N ALA A 117 -5.04 11.60 5.19
CA ALA A 117 -5.48 12.92 4.75
C ALA A 117 -4.29 13.77 4.35
N VAL A 118 -4.34 14.32 3.14
CA VAL A 118 -3.33 15.23 2.59
C VAL A 118 -4.04 16.50 2.14
N ASP A 119 -3.55 17.66 2.53
CA ASP A 119 -4.15 18.92 2.11
C ASP A 119 -3.65 19.36 0.72
N PHE A 120 -4.26 20.43 0.19
CA PHE A 120 -3.93 20.97 -1.14
C PHE A 120 -2.48 21.45 -1.29
N THR A 121 -1.74 21.63 -0.19
CA THR A 121 -0.31 21.96 -0.22
C THR A 121 0.59 20.73 -0.24
N GLY A 122 0.01 19.54 -0.13
CA GLY A 122 0.73 18.26 0.00
C GLY A 122 1.13 17.92 1.43
N ALA A 123 0.67 18.69 2.43
CA ALA A 123 0.94 18.40 3.82
C ALA A 123 0.08 17.24 4.34
N TYR A 124 0.72 16.28 5.00
CA TYR A 124 0.02 15.20 5.69
C TYR A 124 -0.67 15.73 6.95
N LYS A 125 -1.97 15.53 7.07
CA LYS A 125 -2.80 16.09 8.15
C LYS A 125 -3.24 15.07 9.20
N GLY A 126 -2.85 13.82 9.05
CA GLY A 126 -3.24 12.72 9.92
C GLY A 126 -3.98 11.62 9.17
N GLY A 127 -4.41 10.59 9.89
CA GLY A 127 -5.05 9.46 9.24
C GLY A 127 -5.63 8.47 10.22
N ILE A 128 -6.16 7.37 9.66
CA ILE A 128 -6.79 6.29 10.38
C ILE A 128 -6.06 4.99 10.04
N ILE A 129 -5.90 4.11 11.03
CA ILE A 129 -5.39 2.76 10.85
C ILE A 129 -6.48 1.79 11.31
N ALA A 130 -7.00 1.01 10.38
CA ALA A 130 -7.96 -0.05 10.64
C ALA A 130 -7.33 -1.43 10.42
N PRO A 131 -7.83 -2.49 11.07
CA PRO A 131 -7.39 -3.85 10.76
C PRO A 131 -7.66 -4.16 9.27
N GLY A 132 -6.68 -4.71 8.55
CA GLY A 132 -6.89 -5.14 7.17
C GLY A 132 -7.92 -6.28 7.09
N ILE A 133 -8.58 -6.41 5.94
CA ILE A 133 -9.68 -7.36 5.77
C ILE A 133 -9.24 -8.82 5.98
N ASN A 134 -8.05 -9.21 5.48
CA ASN A 134 -7.50 -10.54 5.70
C ASN A 134 -7.18 -10.78 7.18
N LEU A 135 -6.61 -9.78 7.86
CA LEU A 135 -6.32 -9.85 9.30
C LEU A 135 -7.62 -10.00 10.10
N SER A 136 -8.67 -9.26 9.74
CA SER A 136 -9.99 -9.35 10.39
C SER A 136 -10.62 -10.72 10.19
N LEU A 137 -10.55 -11.28 8.99
CA LEU A 137 -11.05 -12.61 8.68
C LEU A 137 -10.26 -13.69 9.44
N ASP A 138 -8.94 -13.63 9.43
CA ASP A 138 -8.10 -14.57 10.17
C ASP A 138 -8.37 -14.50 11.68
N ALA A 139 -8.55 -13.32 12.24
CA ALA A 139 -8.91 -13.14 13.64
C ALA A 139 -10.28 -13.79 13.97
N LEU A 140 -11.28 -13.59 13.10
CA LEU A 140 -12.60 -14.18 13.24
C LEU A 140 -12.54 -15.72 13.22
N VAL A 141 -11.85 -16.29 12.26
CA VAL A 141 -11.71 -17.75 12.11
C VAL A 141 -10.92 -18.35 13.27
N ASN A 142 -9.82 -17.71 13.68
CA ASN A 142 -8.98 -18.22 14.76
C ASN A 142 -9.63 -18.10 16.16
N ALA A 143 -10.54 -17.13 16.35
CA ALA A 143 -11.28 -16.94 17.60
C ALA A 143 -12.52 -17.84 17.75
N THR A 144 -12.85 -18.61 16.70
CA THR A 144 -14.07 -19.44 16.68
C THR A 144 -13.76 -20.89 16.40
N ALA A 145 -14.54 -21.82 16.99
CA ALA A 145 -14.29 -23.26 16.84
C ALA A 145 -14.88 -23.89 15.56
N LYS A 146 -15.80 -23.20 14.87
CA LYS A 146 -16.60 -23.81 13.80
C LYS A 146 -16.65 -23.01 12.50
N LEU A 147 -16.14 -21.79 12.46
CA LEU A 147 -16.17 -21.00 11.25
C LEU A 147 -15.10 -21.50 10.25
N PRO A 148 -15.47 -21.76 8.98
CA PRO A 148 -14.53 -22.22 7.99
C PRO A 148 -13.60 -21.08 7.55
N ARG A 149 -12.43 -21.44 6.98
CA ARG A 149 -11.61 -20.49 6.24
C ARG A 149 -12.24 -20.21 4.89
N ILE A 150 -12.46 -18.94 4.59
CA ILE A 150 -12.97 -18.47 3.30
C ILE A 150 -11.96 -17.53 2.65
N ALA A 151 -12.07 -17.33 1.35
CA ALA A 151 -11.33 -16.26 0.65
C ALA A 151 -12.09 -14.94 0.80
N VAL A 152 -11.35 -13.81 0.76
CA VAL A 152 -11.98 -12.50 0.63
C VAL A 152 -12.32 -12.27 -0.83
N GLU A 153 -13.59 -12.38 -1.14
CA GLU A 153 -14.14 -12.17 -2.49
C GLU A 153 -15.53 -11.52 -2.39
N PRO A 154 -15.99 -10.81 -3.43
CA PRO A 154 -17.35 -10.32 -3.47
C PRO A 154 -18.32 -11.51 -3.33
N PRO A 155 -19.41 -11.37 -2.55
CA PRO A 155 -20.38 -12.43 -2.38
C PRO A 155 -20.96 -12.84 -3.74
N LYS A 156 -20.81 -14.12 -4.08
CA LYS A 156 -21.45 -14.71 -5.28
C LYS A 156 -22.96 -14.60 -5.10
N ASN A 157 -23.70 -14.38 -6.19
CA ASN A 157 -25.16 -14.27 -6.16
C ASN A 157 -25.80 -15.37 -5.29
N ILE A 158 -26.21 -14.98 -4.09
CA ILE A 158 -26.68 -15.88 -3.03
C ILE A 158 -28.14 -16.21 -3.22
N SER A 159 -28.71 -16.01 -4.37
CA SER A 159 -30.13 -16.38 -4.56
C SER A 159 -30.33 -17.34 -5.71
N SER A 160 -30.83 -18.51 -5.38
CA SER A 160 -31.61 -19.39 -6.26
C SER A 160 -32.85 -18.71 -6.89
N GLY A 161 -32.96 -17.38 -6.82
CA GLY A 161 -34.07 -16.58 -7.27
C GLY A 161 -33.74 -15.26 -7.98
N GLY A 162 -32.50 -15.06 -8.43
CA GLY A 162 -32.18 -13.98 -9.39
C GLY A 162 -32.06 -12.57 -8.83
N ASN A 163 -32.06 -12.33 -7.52
CA ASN A 163 -31.90 -11.00 -6.94
C ASN A 163 -30.51 -10.87 -6.28
N SER A 164 -29.53 -10.36 -7.03
CA SER A 164 -28.10 -10.29 -6.68
C SER A 164 -27.74 -9.33 -5.54
N ARG A 165 -28.70 -8.90 -4.71
CA ARG A 165 -28.52 -7.89 -3.65
C ARG A 165 -28.92 -8.38 -2.26
N SER A 166 -29.09 -9.69 -2.05
CA SER A 166 -29.43 -10.18 -0.71
C SER A 166 -28.22 -10.03 0.23
N VAL A 167 -28.40 -9.32 1.33
CA VAL A 167 -27.45 -9.22 2.44
C VAL A 167 -27.73 -10.24 3.54
N LEU A 168 -28.63 -11.21 3.28
CA LEU A 168 -28.96 -12.27 4.21
C LEU A 168 -28.44 -13.61 3.65
N GLY A 169 -27.32 -14.07 4.19
CA GLY A 169 -26.76 -15.40 3.91
C GLY A 169 -27.60 -16.49 4.57
N ARG A 170 -27.81 -17.60 3.86
CA ARG A 170 -28.66 -18.72 4.31
C ARG A 170 -27.88 -19.92 4.84
N ASN A 171 -26.56 -19.87 4.76
CA ASN A 171 -25.61 -20.80 5.36
C ASN A 171 -24.42 -20.02 5.92
N THR A 172 -23.59 -20.68 6.74
CA THR A 172 -22.49 -20.03 7.45
C THR A 172 -21.47 -19.38 6.52
N GLU A 173 -21.12 -20.02 5.41
CA GLU A 173 -20.13 -19.51 4.45
C GLU A 173 -20.64 -18.24 3.76
N ASP A 174 -21.88 -18.23 3.27
CA ASP A 174 -22.52 -17.04 2.72
C ASP A 174 -22.61 -15.90 3.72
N GLN A 175 -22.99 -16.21 4.97
CA GLN A 175 -23.07 -15.20 6.05
C GLN A 175 -21.69 -14.57 6.30
N MET A 176 -20.63 -15.36 6.27
CA MET A 176 -19.26 -14.87 6.42
C MET A 176 -18.81 -14.01 5.24
N HIS A 177 -19.03 -14.47 4.00
CA HIS A 177 -18.71 -13.68 2.80
C HIS A 177 -19.42 -12.32 2.81
N ILE A 178 -20.71 -12.31 3.11
CA ILE A 178 -21.51 -11.07 3.19
C ILE A 178 -20.98 -10.16 4.30
N GLY A 179 -20.83 -10.72 5.53
CA GLY A 179 -20.40 -9.94 6.68
C GLY A 179 -19.01 -9.35 6.53
N VAL A 180 -18.06 -10.13 6.01
CA VAL A 180 -16.68 -9.68 5.77
C VAL A 180 -16.64 -8.65 4.65
N PHE A 181 -17.24 -8.93 3.50
CA PHE A 181 -17.13 -8.04 2.34
C PHE A 181 -17.93 -6.74 2.52
N TRP A 182 -19.24 -6.84 2.75
CA TRP A 182 -20.10 -5.66 2.89
C TRP A 182 -19.88 -4.90 4.18
N GLY A 183 -19.49 -5.60 5.26
CA GLY A 183 -19.04 -4.93 6.49
C GLY A 183 -17.80 -4.09 6.27
N TYR A 184 -16.89 -4.56 5.41
CA TYR A 184 -15.69 -3.81 5.06
C TYR A 184 -16.00 -2.63 4.12
N VAL A 185 -16.89 -2.81 3.14
CA VAL A 185 -17.39 -1.70 2.32
C VAL A 185 -18.01 -0.60 3.18
N ALA A 186 -18.86 -0.96 4.13
CA ALA A 186 -19.47 -0.01 5.06
C ALA A 186 -18.43 0.72 5.94
N LEU A 187 -17.37 0.02 6.36
CA LEU A 187 -16.24 0.63 7.07
C LEU A 187 -15.56 1.68 6.19
N LEU A 188 -15.24 1.35 4.93
CA LEU A 188 -14.61 2.26 3.99
C LEU A 188 -15.45 3.51 3.77
N GLU A 189 -16.73 3.33 3.42
CA GLU A 189 -17.66 4.43 3.19
C GLU A 189 -17.83 5.31 4.43
N GLY A 190 -18.04 4.68 5.58
CA GLY A 190 -18.25 5.41 6.83
C GLY A 190 -17.03 6.20 7.32
N LEU A 191 -15.81 5.68 7.13
CA LEU A 191 -14.59 6.40 7.52
C LEU A 191 -14.25 7.51 6.54
N VAL A 192 -14.34 7.27 5.23
CA VAL A 192 -14.10 8.30 4.21
C VAL A 192 -15.08 9.46 4.35
N GLU A 193 -16.36 9.18 4.59
CA GLU A 193 -17.35 10.24 4.80
C GLU A 193 -16.99 11.11 6.02
N ARG A 194 -16.59 10.51 7.14
CA ARG A 194 -16.16 11.25 8.32
C ARG A 194 -14.93 12.11 8.04
N MET A 195 -13.94 11.59 7.30
CA MET A 195 -12.77 12.35 6.90
C MET A 195 -13.14 13.53 5.97
N LYS A 196 -14.04 13.32 5.00
CA LYS A 196 -14.52 14.40 4.13
C LYS A 196 -15.20 15.52 4.92
N VAL A 197 -16.02 15.16 5.92
CA VAL A 197 -16.66 16.13 6.80
C VAL A 197 -15.62 16.93 7.61
N GLU A 198 -14.60 16.27 8.14
CA GLU A 198 -13.53 16.91 8.92
C GLU A 198 -12.64 17.81 8.04
N ILE A 199 -12.28 17.37 6.85
CA ILE A 199 -11.53 18.17 5.86
C ILE A 199 -12.31 19.42 5.45
N GLY A 200 -13.65 19.34 5.37
CA GLY A 200 -14.54 20.47 5.07
C GLY A 200 -14.40 21.05 3.67
N ARG A 201 -13.66 20.39 2.78
CA ARG A 201 -13.44 20.75 1.37
C ARG A 201 -13.55 19.50 0.50
N PRO A 202 -13.80 19.64 -0.81
CA PRO A 202 -13.75 18.50 -1.72
C PRO A 202 -12.39 17.82 -1.68
N ALA A 203 -12.36 16.54 -1.32
CA ALA A 203 -11.16 15.72 -1.29
C ALA A 203 -11.32 14.53 -2.23
N LYS A 204 -10.31 14.30 -3.09
CA LYS A 204 -10.27 13.14 -3.99
C LYS A 204 -9.84 11.91 -3.20
N VAL A 205 -10.52 10.79 -3.39
CA VAL A 205 -10.24 9.53 -2.71
C VAL A 205 -9.50 8.58 -3.64
N ILE A 206 -8.28 8.23 -3.27
CA ILE A 206 -7.38 7.36 -4.04
C ILE A 206 -7.21 6.05 -3.28
N ALA A 207 -7.59 4.94 -3.90
CA ALA A 207 -7.38 3.60 -3.35
C ALA A 207 -6.11 2.97 -3.93
N THR A 208 -5.32 2.33 -3.07
CA THR A 208 -4.10 1.60 -3.45
C THR A 208 -3.94 0.32 -2.63
N GLY A 209 -2.89 -0.44 -2.92
CA GLY A 209 -2.62 -1.71 -2.23
C GLY A 209 -3.21 -2.93 -2.92
N GLY A 210 -2.86 -4.09 -2.39
CA GLY A 210 -3.11 -5.37 -3.07
C GLY A 210 -4.58 -5.76 -3.23
N LEU A 211 -5.48 -5.20 -2.44
CA LEU A 211 -6.91 -5.52 -2.45
C LEU A 211 -7.78 -4.35 -2.94
N ALA A 212 -7.20 -3.22 -3.34
CA ALA A 212 -7.96 -2.07 -3.81
C ALA A 212 -8.90 -2.43 -4.97
N VAL A 213 -8.40 -3.21 -5.93
CA VAL A 213 -9.17 -3.67 -7.11
C VAL A 213 -10.38 -4.54 -6.71
N LEU A 214 -10.34 -5.21 -5.55
CA LEU A 214 -11.44 -6.05 -5.09
C LEU A 214 -12.70 -5.22 -4.78
N PHE A 215 -12.51 -3.98 -4.33
CA PHE A 215 -13.58 -3.06 -3.94
C PHE A 215 -13.96 -2.10 -5.06
N ASP A 216 -13.18 -2.06 -6.15
CA ASP A 216 -13.48 -1.26 -7.32
C ASP A 216 -14.84 -1.67 -7.93
N GLY A 217 -15.71 -0.69 -8.16
CA GLY A 217 -17.08 -0.94 -8.64
C GLY A 217 -18.08 -1.48 -7.59
N HIS A 218 -17.63 -1.76 -6.35
CA HIS A 218 -18.50 -2.19 -5.25
C HIS A 218 -18.83 -1.08 -4.25
N THR A 219 -18.13 0.03 -4.34
CA THR A 219 -18.38 1.24 -3.55
C THR A 219 -18.18 2.48 -4.43
N PRO A 220 -18.97 3.56 -4.25
CA PRO A 220 -18.77 4.81 -4.96
C PRO A 220 -17.71 5.71 -4.31
N VAL A 221 -17.06 5.27 -3.24
CA VAL A 221 -16.23 6.13 -2.40
C VAL A 221 -14.88 6.44 -3.04
N PHE A 222 -14.40 5.60 -3.97
CA PHE A 222 -13.11 5.80 -4.65
C PHE A 222 -13.29 6.59 -5.94
N ASP A 223 -12.55 7.69 -6.06
CA ASP A 223 -12.44 8.43 -7.30
C ASP A 223 -11.43 7.80 -8.26
N VAL A 224 -10.37 7.18 -7.70
CA VAL A 224 -9.29 6.54 -8.46
C VAL A 224 -8.78 5.30 -7.72
N VAL A 225 -8.44 4.25 -8.48
CA VAL A 225 -7.72 3.07 -7.97
C VAL A 225 -6.35 3.00 -8.63
N GLU A 226 -5.28 3.16 -7.84
CA GLU A 226 -3.89 3.15 -8.29
C GLU A 226 -3.07 2.05 -7.60
N ALA A 227 -3.00 0.88 -8.19
CA ALA A 227 -2.33 -0.29 -7.60
C ALA A 227 -0.81 -0.10 -7.38
N ASP A 228 -0.18 0.81 -8.12
CA ASP A 228 1.28 1.02 -8.13
C ASP A 228 1.71 2.32 -7.42
N LEU A 229 0.84 2.92 -6.61
CA LEU A 229 1.08 4.22 -5.98
C LEU A 229 2.40 4.22 -5.18
N THR A 230 2.64 3.21 -4.36
CA THR A 230 3.88 3.05 -3.59
C THR A 230 5.12 3.02 -4.47
N LEU A 231 5.10 2.27 -5.59
CA LEU A 231 6.23 2.20 -6.50
C LEU A 231 6.45 3.54 -7.22
N LYS A 232 5.40 4.25 -7.60
CA LYS A 232 5.49 5.60 -8.18
C LYS A 232 6.14 6.58 -7.20
N GLY A 233 5.74 6.57 -5.93
CA GLY A 233 6.33 7.43 -4.90
C GLY A 233 7.81 7.14 -4.66
N MET A 234 8.20 5.88 -4.70
CA MET A 234 9.59 5.47 -4.64
C MET A 234 10.40 5.98 -5.84
N ALA A 235 9.86 5.91 -7.06
CA ALA A 235 10.52 6.44 -8.25
C ALA A 235 10.73 7.95 -8.16
N ILE A 236 9.68 8.70 -7.76
CA ILE A 236 9.77 10.16 -7.55
C ILE A 236 10.86 10.50 -6.52
N LEU A 237 10.94 9.76 -5.41
CA LEU A 237 11.98 9.98 -4.41
C LEU A 237 13.40 9.70 -4.94
N ALA A 238 13.57 8.64 -5.72
CA ALA A 238 14.85 8.31 -6.34
C ALA A 238 15.28 9.40 -7.32
N GLU A 239 14.39 9.88 -8.17
CA GLU A 239 14.65 10.99 -9.09
C GLU A 239 15.03 12.28 -8.37
N ARG A 240 14.31 12.65 -7.30
CA ARG A 240 14.64 13.83 -6.48
C ARG A 240 16.01 13.71 -5.82
N ALA A 241 16.35 12.53 -5.31
CA ALA A 241 17.64 12.29 -4.65
C ALA A 241 18.82 12.36 -5.64
N THR A 242 18.65 11.82 -6.85
CA THR A 242 19.68 11.87 -7.90
C THR A 242 19.86 13.27 -8.47
N ALA A 243 18.76 14.00 -8.68
CA ALA A 243 18.81 15.40 -9.14
C ALA A 243 19.47 16.36 -8.15
N ALA A 244 19.39 16.08 -6.85
CA ALA A 244 20.01 16.87 -5.79
C ALA A 244 21.50 16.56 -5.59
N SER A 245 22.03 15.47 -6.17
CA SER A 245 23.44 15.13 -6.09
C SER A 245 24.19 15.90 -7.19
N PRO A 246 25.26 16.67 -6.90
CA PRO A 246 26.07 17.29 -7.94
C PRO A 246 26.71 16.21 -8.80
N PRO A 247 26.91 16.45 -10.11
CA PRO A 247 27.60 15.50 -10.98
C PRO A 247 28.98 15.18 -10.37
N ALA A 248 29.31 13.89 -10.32
CA ALA A 248 30.62 13.44 -9.88
C ALA A 248 31.69 14.12 -10.76
N ALA A 249 32.60 14.87 -10.11
CA ALA A 249 33.69 15.60 -10.77
C ALA A 249 34.76 14.61 -11.28
#